data_7483b22392b0d21fb2fe2588eafe021c
#
_entry.id   7483b22392b0d21fb2fe2588eafe021c
#
_cell.length_a   1.000
_cell.length_b   1.000
_cell.length_c   1.000
_cell.angle_alpha   90.00
_cell.angle_beta   90.00
_cell.angle_gamma   90.00
#
_symmetry.space_group_name_H-M   'P 1'
#
loop_
_entity.id
_entity.type
_entity.pdbx_description
1 polymer ?
#
loop_
_entity_poly.entity_id
_entity_poly.type
_entity_poly.pdbx_seq_one_letter_code
_entity_poly.pdbx_strand_id
1 'polypeptide(L)'
;VAFCTGGRAKVDIHGYEHLFTKGELVVIFPGQLVSLSEISQDFTVSYFSLSLSLYNDVLSGLHRFSPHFFFYMRSHYHYKLSDLETSKYINFFQLIYSKVNAPENLYRKDSVILLMRIFYLDLYNIYKVNSHTGKQTFDNHKKELAHGFFLLIMKFYKENRSVAFYADKLHITPKYLTMVVKEVSGMSAKDWITEYILQEIKFLLKNSSLNIQEIAIRTHFSNQTSLGRLSLIHI
;
A
#
# COMPACT_ATOMS: atom_id res chain seq x y z
N VAL A 1 4.24 -8.56 0.75
CA VAL A 1 5.32 -8.61 1.74
C VAL A 1 6.42 -9.50 1.19
N ALA A 2 7.66 -9.05 1.28
CA ALA A 2 8.83 -9.79 0.82
C ALA A 2 9.94 -9.74 1.88
N PHE A 3 10.61 -10.85 2.09
CA PHE A 3 11.72 -11.00 3.02
C PHE A 3 12.95 -11.55 2.27
N CYS A 4 14.06 -10.81 2.26
CA CYS A 4 15.29 -11.22 1.60
C CYS A 4 16.03 -12.25 2.45
N THR A 5 16.20 -13.45 1.91
CA THR A 5 16.88 -14.57 2.57
C THR A 5 18.34 -14.73 2.14
N GLY A 6 18.73 -14.15 1.00
CA GLY A 6 20.10 -14.18 0.49
C GLY A 6 20.33 -13.15 -0.61
N GLY A 7 21.58 -12.80 -0.82
CA GLY A 7 21.98 -11.86 -1.86
C GLY A 7 21.47 -10.44 -1.69
N ARG A 8 21.34 -9.73 -2.81
CA ARG A 8 20.83 -8.35 -2.85
C ARG A 8 20.16 -8.05 -4.18
N ALA A 9 19.21 -7.11 -4.17
CA ALA A 9 18.60 -6.52 -5.35
C ALA A 9 18.29 -5.05 -5.09
N LYS A 10 18.27 -4.24 -6.13
CA LYS A 10 17.79 -2.86 -6.04
C LYS A 10 16.28 -2.88 -6.22
N VAL A 11 15.55 -2.46 -5.21
CA VAL A 11 14.09 -2.33 -5.24
C VAL A 11 13.72 -0.86 -5.41
N ASP A 12 12.86 -0.57 -6.36
CA ASP A 12 12.23 0.73 -6.51
C ASP A 12 10.77 0.60 -6.07
N ILE A 13 10.40 1.35 -5.05
CA ILE A 13 9.03 1.45 -4.58
C ILE A 13 8.60 2.90 -4.70
N HIS A 14 7.68 3.17 -5.63
CA HIS A 14 7.12 4.51 -5.80
C HIS A 14 8.16 5.56 -6.24
N GLY A 15 9.22 5.17 -6.96
CA GLY A 15 10.32 6.05 -7.36
C GLY A 15 11.41 6.23 -6.30
N TYR A 16 11.29 5.57 -5.15
CA TYR A 16 12.33 5.52 -4.13
C TYR A 16 13.11 4.22 -4.26
N GLU A 17 14.38 4.36 -4.59
CA GLU A 17 15.30 3.22 -4.74
C GLU A 17 15.90 2.83 -3.39
N HIS A 18 15.91 1.55 -3.11
CA HIS A 18 16.52 0.97 -1.92
C HIS A 18 17.29 -0.31 -2.28
N LEU A 19 18.46 -0.50 -1.67
CA LEU A 19 19.20 -1.73 -1.81
C LEU A 19 18.66 -2.78 -0.82
N PHE A 20 17.84 -3.70 -1.34
CA PHE A 20 17.22 -4.77 -0.58
C PHE A 20 18.19 -5.92 -0.37
N THR A 21 18.60 -6.15 0.87
CA THR A 21 19.65 -7.08 1.25
C THR A 21 19.15 -8.15 2.22
N LYS A 22 19.95 -9.22 2.36
CA LYS A 22 19.65 -10.30 3.31
C LYS A 22 19.33 -9.78 4.72
N GLY A 23 18.25 -10.29 5.31
CA GLY A 23 17.74 -9.91 6.64
C GLY A 23 16.82 -8.68 6.61
N GLU A 24 16.44 -8.21 5.43
CA GLU A 24 15.48 -7.11 5.31
C GLU A 24 14.08 -7.59 4.93
N LEU A 25 13.09 -6.94 5.49
CA LEU A 25 11.67 -7.11 5.20
C LEU A 25 11.14 -5.89 4.47
N VAL A 26 10.42 -6.11 3.39
CA VAL A 26 9.71 -5.06 2.64
C VAL A 26 8.21 -5.33 2.70
N VAL A 27 7.45 -4.31 3.09
CA VAL A 27 5.98 -4.35 3.17
C VAL A 27 5.42 -3.39 2.16
N ILE A 28 4.71 -3.90 1.15
CA ILE A 28 4.14 -3.14 0.06
C ILE A 28 2.63 -3.11 0.25
N PHE A 29 2.05 -1.92 0.22
CA PHE A 29 0.61 -1.71 0.35
C PHE A 29 -0.08 -1.59 -1.02
N PRO A 30 -1.40 -1.83 -1.09
CA PRO A 30 -2.15 -1.66 -2.34
C PRO A 30 -1.90 -0.29 -2.97
N GLY A 31 -1.73 -0.29 -4.31
CA GLY A 31 -1.45 0.92 -5.08
C GLY A 31 0.01 1.39 -5.05
N GLN A 32 0.93 0.69 -4.37
CA GLN A 32 2.36 0.93 -4.52
C GLN A 32 2.91 0.10 -5.68
N LEU A 33 3.70 0.74 -6.52
CA LEU A 33 4.39 0.11 -7.64
C LEU A 33 5.78 -0.32 -7.19
N VAL A 34 6.17 -1.50 -7.64
CA VAL A 34 7.44 -2.10 -7.28
C VAL A 34 8.13 -2.61 -8.51
N SER A 35 9.40 -2.29 -8.66
CA SER A 35 10.28 -2.95 -9.64
C SER A 35 11.58 -3.39 -8.98
N LEU A 36 12.17 -4.44 -9.53
CA LEU A 36 13.46 -4.98 -9.11
C LEU A 36 14.48 -4.81 -10.25
N SER A 37 15.69 -4.40 -9.88
CA SER A 37 16.83 -4.29 -10.81
C SER A 37 18.14 -4.64 -10.07
N GLU A 38 19.24 -4.73 -10.79
CA GLU A 38 20.58 -5.02 -10.24
C GLU A 38 20.57 -6.23 -9.28
N ILE A 39 19.96 -7.33 -9.74
CA ILE A 39 19.77 -8.55 -8.93
C ILE A 39 21.07 -9.34 -8.91
N SER A 40 21.60 -9.64 -7.72
CA SER A 40 22.78 -10.52 -7.57
C SER A 40 22.42 -11.99 -7.86
N GLN A 41 23.42 -12.79 -8.26
CA GLN A 41 23.20 -14.19 -8.63
C GLN A 41 22.68 -15.07 -7.48
N ASP A 42 23.02 -14.70 -6.26
CA ASP A 42 22.61 -15.38 -5.03
C ASP A 42 21.35 -14.77 -4.38
N PHE A 43 20.65 -13.87 -5.08
CA PHE A 43 19.44 -13.24 -4.56
C PHE A 43 18.32 -14.25 -4.38
N THR A 44 17.86 -14.37 -3.15
CA THR A 44 16.73 -15.20 -2.76
C THR A 44 15.76 -14.42 -1.88
N VAL A 45 14.47 -14.60 -2.12
CA VAL A 45 13.41 -13.89 -1.42
C VAL A 45 12.23 -14.82 -1.12
N SER A 46 11.73 -14.77 0.10
CA SER A 46 10.45 -15.33 0.47
C SER A 46 9.38 -14.24 0.43
N TYR A 47 8.27 -14.49 -0.26
CA TYR A 47 7.21 -13.48 -0.35
C TYR A 47 5.82 -14.10 -0.30
N PHE A 48 4.87 -13.29 0.08
CA PHE A 48 3.44 -13.55 -0.14
C PHE A 48 2.73 -12.29 -0.62
N SER A 49 1.66 -12.50 -1.36
CA SER A 49 0.75 -11.44 -1.81
C SER A 49 -0.67 -11.76 -1.38
N LEU A 50 -1.45 -10.72 -1.09
CA LEU A 50 -2.86 -10.81 -0.76
C LEU A 50 -3.67 -10.24 -1.92
N SER A 51 -4.77 -10.89 -2.29
CA SER A 51 -5.77 -10.24 -3.14
C SER A 51 -6.38 -9.06 -2.40
N LEU A 52 -6.89 -8.07 -3.13
CA LEU A 52 -7.55 -6.90 -2.50
C LEU A 52 -8.74 -7.31 -1.63
N SER A 53 -9.47 -8.35 -2.04
CA SER A 53 -10.59 -8.91 -1.24
C SER A 53 -10.09 -9.45 0.09
N LEU A 54 -9.06 -10.31 0.08
CA LEU A 54 -8.49 -10.88 1.30
C LEU A 54 -7.86 -9.80 2.20
N TYR A 55 -7.21 -8.80 1.61
CA TYR A 55 -6.69 -7.64 2.34
C TYR A 55 -7.80 -6.89 3.09
N ASN A 56 -8.95 -6.66 2.44
CA ASN A 56 -10.11 -6.02 3.06
C ASN A 56 -10.71 -6.90 4.18
N ASP A 57 -10.78 -8.22 3.99
CA ASP A 57 -11.23 -9.17 5.03
C ASP A 57 -10.30 -9.13 6.27
N VAL A 58 -9.00 -9.00 6.07
CA VAL A 58 -8.03 -8.84 7.15
C VAL A 58 -8.27 -7.54 7.90
N LEU A 59 -8.38 -6.41 7.19
CA LEU A 59 -8.54 -5.09 7.78
C LEU A 59 -9.88 -4.89 8.50
N SER A 60 -10.95 -5.54 8.04
CA SER A 60 -12.28 -5.43 8.65
C SER A 60 -12.31 -5.80 10.14
N GLY A 61 -11.36 -6.62 10.62
CA GLY A 61 -11.21 -6.97 12.04
C GLY A 61 -10.21 -6.09 12.81
N LEU A 62 -9.64 -5.07 12.19
CA LEU A 62 -8.59 -4.23 12.77
C LEU A 62 -9.05 -2.76 12.92
N HIS A 63 -10.20 -2.56 13.57
CA HIS A 63 -10.84 -1.25 13.74
C HIS A 63 -9.99 -0.19 14.49
N ARG A 64 -8.91 -0.60 15.14
CA ARG A 64 -8.03 0.30 15.92
C ARG A 64 -6.94 0.98 15.09
N PHE A 65 -6.76 0.57 13.82
CA PHE A 65 -5.73 1.15 12.99
C PHE A 65 -6.11 2.56 12.55
N SER A 66 -5.25 3.51 12.85
CA SER A 66 -5.44 4.87 12.37
C SER A 66 -5.02 4.96 10.90
N PRO A 67 -5.65 5.84 10.10
CA PRO A 67 -5.17 6.12 8.74
C PRO A 67 -3.70 6.55 8.69
N HIS A 68 -3.21 7.25 9.72
CA HIS A 68 -1.80 7.60 9.85
C HIS A 68 -0.87 6.40 9.83
N PHE A 69 -1.29 5.26 10.35
CA PHE A 69 -0.52 4.02 10.26
C PHE A 69 -0.26 3.63 8.80
N PHE A 70 -1.28 3.66 7.96
CA PHE A 70 -1.14 3.30 6.55
C PHE A 70 -0.25 4.29 5.79
N PHE A 71 -0.30 5.58 6.12
CA PHE A 71 0.60 6.58 5.54
C PHE A 71 2.02 6.38 6.01
N TYR A 72 2.21 6.18 7.30
CA TYR A 72 3.51 5.88 7.87
C TYR A 72 4.13 4.66 7.19
N MET A 73 3.38 3.58 7.05
CA MET A 73 3.85 2.34 6.44
C MET A 73 4.18 2.49 4.95
N ARG A 74 3.50 3.38 4.22
CA ARG A 74 3.81 3.65 2.80
C ARG A 74 5.16 4.35 2.61
N SER A 75 5.59 5.16 3.57
CA SER A 75 6.90 5.82 3.56
C SER A 75 7.99 5.01 4.29
N HIS A 76 7.58 4.10 5.18
CA HIS A 76 8.47 3.24 5.96
C HIS A 76 8.24 1.77 5.55
N TYR A 77 8.52 1.47 4.31
CA TYR A 77 8.20 0.17 3.69
C TYR A 77 9.28 -0.89 3.89
N HIS A 78 10.49 -0.54 4.35
CA HIS A 78 11.59 -1.47 4.58
C HIS A 78 12.01 -1.50 6.05
N TYR A 79 12.36 -2.68 6.53
CA TYR A 79 12.77 -2.95 7.90
C TYR A 79 14.00 -3.84 7.90
N LYS A 80 15.08 -3.37 8.51
CA LYS A 80 16.23 -4.21 8.79
C LYS A 80 15.95 -4.97 10.07
N LEU A 81 15.97 -6.30 10.00
CA LEU A 81 15.63 -7.18 11.10
C LEU A 81 16.87 -7.60 11.87
N SER A 82 16.75 -7.72 13.18
CA SER A 82 17.71 -8.43 14.02
C SER A 82 17.64 -9.94 13.75
N ASP A 83 18.63 -10.70 14.20
CA ASP A 83 18.66 -12.16 14.03
C ASP A 83 17.44 -12.86 14.65
N LEU A 84 16.97 -12.35 15.80
CA LEU A 84 15.77 -12.85 16.46
C LEU A 84 14.51 -12.58 15.65
N GLU A 85 14.36 -11.37 15.10
CA GLU A 85 13.23 -11.01 14.24
C GLU A 85 13.28 -11.78 12.93
N THR A 86 14.47 -11.95 12.35
CA THR A 86 14.69 -12.78 11.16
C THR A 86 14.13 -14.18 11.37
N SER A 87 14.48 -14.83 12.49
CA SER A 87 13.98 -16.16 12.81
C SER A 87 12.47 -16.21 12.97
N LYS A 88 11.87 -15.19 13.61
CA LYS A 88 10.41 -15.07 13.75
C LYS A 88 9.72 -14.95 12.38
N TYR A 89 10.25 -14.11 11.49
CA TYR A 89 9.64 -13.94 10.15
C TYR A 89 9.80 -15.17 9.27
N ILE A 90 10.95 -15.88 9.32
CA ILE A 90 11.12 -17.17 8.62
C ILE A 90 10.02 -18.15 9.06
N ASN A 91 9.84 -18.33 10.37
CA ASN A 91 8.81 -19.21 10.91
C ASN A 91 7.40 -18.77 10.52
N PHE A 92 7.16 -17.47 10.49
CA PHE A 92 5.88 -16.90 10.07
C PHE A 92 5.57 -17.20 8.60
N PHE A 93 6.54 -17.02 7.69
CA PHE A 93 6.40 -17.37 6.28
C PHE A 93 6.14 -18.87 6.09
N GLN A 94 6.85 -19.73 6.83
CA GLN A 94 6.62 -21.17 6.79
C GLN A 94 5.23 -21.55 7.29
N LEU A 95 4.75 -20.89 8.34
CA LEU A 95 3.40 -21.11 8.88
C LEU A 95 2.33 -20.71 7.87
N ILE A 96 2.45 -19.53 7.23
CA ILE A 96 1.53 -19.12 6.16
C ILE A 96 1.54 -20.14 5.03
N TYR A 97 2.73 -20.54 4.55
CA TYR A 97 2.90 -21.51 3.50
C TYR A 97 2.20 -22.84 3.84
N SER A 98 2.38 -23.34 5.04
CA SER A 98 1.72 -24.59 5.50
C SER A 98 0.20 -24.46 5.51
N LYS A 99 -0.34 -23.31 5.95
CA LYS A 99 -1.79 -23.09 5.99
C LYS A 99 -2.41 -22.93 4.60
N VAL A 100 -1.71 -22.25 3.69
CA VAL A 100 -2.19 -22.05 2.31
C VAL A 100 -2.19 -23.36 1.52
N ASN A 101 -1.19 -24.23 1.76
CA ASN A 101 -1.02 -25.49 1.04
C ASN A 101 -1.62 -26.73 1.74
N ALA A 102 -2.55 -26.53 2.66
CA ALA A 102 -3.32 -27.61 3.30
C ALA A 102 -4.73 -27.69 2.69
N PRO A 103 -4.94 -28.42 1.59
CA PRO A 103 -6.22 -28.46 0.87
C PRO A 103 -7.36 -29.05 1.72
N GLU A 104 -7.04 -29.93 2.65
CA GLU A 104 -7.97 -30.55 3.60
C GLU A 104 -8.40 -29.63 4.75
N ASN A 105 -7.73 -28.49 4.92
CA ASN A 105 -8.07 -27.54 5.98
C ASN A 105 -9.30 -26.69 5.57
N LEU A 106 -10.45 -27.01 6.12
CA LEU A 106 -11.72 -26.31 5.89
C LEU A 106 -11.67 -24.83 6.30
N TYR A 107 -10.85 -24.49 7.28
CA TYR A 107 -10.67 -23.13 7.81
C TYR A 107 -9.41 -22.45 7.29
N ARG A 108 -8.93 -22.82 6.11
CA ARG A 108 -7.70 -22.29 5.50
C ARG A 108 -7.73 -20.76 5.36
N LYS A 109 -8.81 -20.22 4.82
CA LYS A 109 -8.99 -18.76 4.64
C LYS A 109 -8.98 -18.05 5.98
N ASP A 110 -9.72 -18.55 6.97
CA ASP A 110 -9.82 -17.93 8.29
C ASP A 110 -8.47 -17.97 9.02
N SER A 111 -7.74 -19.09 8.93
CA SER A 111 -6.40 -19.21 9.50
C SER A 111 -5.43 -18.18 8.90
N VAL A 112 -5.47 -17.98 7.59
CA VAL A 112 -4.63 -16.96 6.91
C VAL A 112 -5.03 -15.55 7.34
N ILE A 113 -6.33 -15.25 7.45
CA ILE A 113 -6.82 -13.94 7.94
C ILE A 113 -6.30 -13.65 9.35
N LEU A 114 -6.36 -14.63 10.26
CA LEU A 114 -5.88 -14.46 11.63
C LEU A 114 -4.36 -14.23 11.67
N LEU A 115 -3.58 -14.99 10.91
CA LEU A 115 -2.14 -14.80 10.79
C LEU A 115 -1.80 -13.40 10.24
N MET A 116 -2.51 -12.95 9.22
CA MET A 116 -2.33 -11.60 8.67
C MET A 116 -2.69 -10.52 9.68
N ARG A 117 -3.74 -10.71 10.49
CA ARG A 117 -4.07 -9.77 11.56
C ARG A 117 -2.96 -9.67 12.60
N ILE A 118 -2.36 -10.79 13.00
CA ILE A 118 -1.20 -10.79 13.90
C ILE A 118 -0.05 -9.99 13.26
N PHE A 119 0.29 -10.26 12.01
CA PHE A 119 1.32 -9.54 11.28
C PHE A 119 1.08 -8.01 11.25
N TYR A 120 -0.14 -7.58 10.94
CA TYR A 120 -0.47 -6.15 10.93
C TYR A 120 -0.48 -5.53 12.32
N LEU A 121 -0.81 -6.28 13.37
CA LEU A 121 -0.71 -5.81 14.76
C LEU A 121 0.76 -5.60 15.16
N ASP A 122 1.68 -6.48 14.74
CA ASP A 122 3.11 -6.30 14.98
C ASP A 122 3.64 -5.05 14.26
N LEU A 123 3.26 -4.84 13.00
CA LEU A 123 3.59 -3.61 12.28
C LEU A 123 3.00 -2.36 12.95
N TYR A 124 1.77 -2.46 13.46
CA TYR A 124 1.15 -1.35 14.18
C TYR A 124 1.86 -1.04 15.50
N ASN A 125 2.39 -2.06 16.18
CA ASN A 125 3.21 -1.89 17.38
C ASN A 125 4.52 -1.15 17.04
N ILE A 126 5.21 -1.56 15.96
CA ILE A 126 6.41 -0.86 15.46
C ILE A 126 6.09 0.62 15.16
N TYR A 127 4.97 0.88 14.47
CA TYR A 127 4.51 2.25 14.21
C TYR A 127 4.31 3.03 15.51
N LYS A 128 3.64 2.44 16.50
CA LYS A 128 3.35 3.12 17.79
C LYS A 128 4.63 3.43 18.58
N VAL A 129 5.61 2.54 18.57
CA VAL A 129 6.90 2.75 19.23
C VAL A 129 7.71 3.86 18.54
N ASN A 130 7.71 3.88 17.21
CA ASN A 130 8.50 4.82 16.43
C ASN A 130 7.81 6.18 16.21
N SER A 131 6.48 6.22 16.23
CA SER A 131 5.71 7.46 16.12
C SER A 131 5.59 8.17 17.47
N HIS A 132 6.67 8.74 17.95
CA HIS A 132 6.68 9.61 19.14
C HIS A 132 6.03 10.98 18.87
N THR A 133 5.30 11.14 17.79
CA THR A 133 4.56 12.34 17.43
C THR A 133 3.32 12.46 18.32
N GLY A 134 3.25 13.60 19.00
CA GLY A 134 2.29 13.97 19.99
C GLY A 134 0.86 13.48 19.73
N LYS A 135 0.15 13.26 20.82
CA LYS A 135 -1.26 12.84 20.89
C LYS A 135 -2.18 13.74 20.03
N GLN A 136 -2.21 13.52 18.71
CA GLN A 136 -3.32 14.01 17.92
C GLN A 136 -4.47 13.01 18.09
N THR A 137 -5.32 13.30 19.07
CA THR A 137 -6.59 12.60 19.26
C THR A 137 -7.57 13.10 18.20
N PHE A 138 -7.50 12.54 17.01
CA PHE A 138 -8.54 12.77 16.01
C PHE A 138 -9.82 12.07 16.45
N ASP A 139 -10.96 12.71 16.18
CA ASP A 139 -12.26 12.12 16.29
C ASP A 139 -12.32 10.79 15.51
N ASN A 140 -12.85 9.75 16.11
CA ASN A 140 -12.96 8.42 15.50
C ASN A 140 -13.73 8.48 14.17
N HIS A 141 -14.77 9.31 14.10
CA HIS A 141 -15.54 9.50 12.87
C HIS A 141 -14.71 10.06 11.72
N LYS A 142 -13.83 11.02 11.96
CA LYS A 142 -12.90 11.54 10.93
C LYS A 142 -11.92 10.47 10.46
N LYS A 143 -11.44 9.61 11.36
CA LYS A 143 -10.57 8.48 11.00
C LYS A 143 -11.27 7.47 10.12
N GLU A 144 -12.53 7.15 10.43
CA GLU A 144 -13.34 6.23 9.62
C GLU A 144 -13.62 6.79 8.22
N LEU A 145 -13.97 8.08 8.12
CA LEU A 145 -14.18 8.74 6.84
C LEU A 145 -12.89 8.76 5.99
N ALA A 146 -11.75 9.12 6.58
CA ALA A 146 -10.48 9.09 5.88
C ALA A 146 -10.13 7.67 5.42
N HIS A 147 -10.30 6.65 6.27
CA HIS A 147 -10.08 5.26 5.90
C HIS A 147 -11.01 4.82 4.75
N GLY A 148 -12.31 5.11 4.85
CA GLY A 148 -13.28 4.86 3.79
C GLY A 148 -12.89 5.49 2.45
N PHE A 149 -12.41 6.74 2.49
CA PHE A 149 -11.90 7.43 1.30
C PHE A 149 -10.71 6.68 0.66
N PHE A 150 -9.76 6.18 1.45
CA PHE A 150 -8.62 5.43 0.92
C PHE A 150 -9.02 4.09 0.32
N LEU A 151 -9.96 3.38 0.91
CA LEU A 151 -10.51 2.16 0.33
C LEU A 151 -11.19 2.44 -1.02
N LEU A 152 -11.92 3.55 -1.12
CA LEU A 152 -12.56 3.98 -2.37
C LEU A 152 -11.54 4.41 -3.43
N ILE A 153 -10.48 5.15 -3.05
CA ILE A 153 -9.40 5.49 -4.00
C ILE A 153 -8.80 4.22 -4.59
N MET A 154 -8.36 3.28 -3.76
CA MET A 154 -7.76 2.03 -4.23
C MET A 154 -8.63 1.30 -5.23
N LYS A 155 -9.96 1.41 -5.10
CA LYS A 155 -10.92 0.75 -5.99
C LYS A 155 -11.18 1.55 -7.28
N PHE A 156 -11.24 2.88 -7.21
CA PHE A 156 -11.83 3.71 -8.26
C PHE A 156 -10.88 4.77 -8.86
N TYR A 157 -9.61 4.87 -8.44
CA TYR A 157 -8.70 5.93 -8.91
C TYR A 157 -8.47 5.91 -10.44
N LYS A 158 -8.56 4.74 -11.07
CA LYS A 158 -8.45 4.61 -12.52
C LYS A 158 -9.65 5.22 -13.25
N GLU A 159 -10.84 5.05 -12.68
CA GLU A 159 -12.10 5.39 -13.30
C GLU A 159 -12.57 6.80 -12.95
N ASN A 160 -12.27 7.28 -11.74
CA ASN A 160 -12.81 8.52 -11.22
C ASN A 160 -11.79 9.37 -10.46
N ARG A 161 -11.65 10.63 -10.88
CA ARG A 161 -10.72 11.62 -10.29
C ARG A 161 -11.41 12.75 -9.57
N SER A 162 -12.74 12.74 -9.52
CA SER A 162 -13.52 13.77 -8.87
C SER A 162 -13.65 13.53 -7.38
N VAL A 163 -13.24 14.50 -6.56
CA VAL A 163 -13.46 14.46 -5.10
C VAL A 163 -14.95 14.29 -4.78
N ALA A 164 -15.84 14.88 -5.61
CA ALA A 164 -17.29 14.76 -5.43
C ALA A 164 -17.77 13.31 -5.52
N PHE A 165 -17.22 12.51 -6.42
CA PHE A 165 -17.55 11.08 -6.53
C PHE A 165 -17.27 10.31 -5.23
N TYR A 166 -16.13 10.56 -4.61
CA TYR A 166 -15.74 9.89 -3.35
C TYR A 166 -16.56 10.39 -2.17
N ALA A 167 -16.84 11.70 -2.15
CA ALA A 167 -17.66 12.31 -1.12
C ALA A 167 -19.10 11.79 -1.15
N ASP A 168 -19.68 11.63 -2.35
CA ASP A 168 -21.02 11.06 -2.55
C ASP A 168 -21.10 9.62 -2.01
N LYS A 169 -20.09 8.78 -2.34
CA LYS A 169 -20.02 7.41 -1.82
C LYS A 169 -19.87 7.32 -0.30
N LEU A 170 -19.39 8.37 0.35
CA LEU A 170 -19.27 8.49 1.80
C LEU A 170 -20.41 9.29 2.44
N HIS A 171 -21.41 9.71 1.63
CA HIS A 171 -22.57 10.51 2.06
C HIS A 171 -22.17 11.81 2.79
N ILE A 172 -21.12 12.49 2.31
CA ILE A 172 -20.61 13.76 2.85
C ILE A 172 -20.34 14.77 1.72
N THR A 173 -20.11 16.02 2.09
CA THR A 173 -19.77 17.06 1.10
C THR A 173 -18.31 16.95 0.65
N PRO A 174 -17.94 17.31 -0.59
CA PRO A 174 -16.57 17.32 -1.09
C PRO A 174 -15.63 18.21 -0.26
N LYS A 175 -16.14 19.33 0.25
CA LYS A 175 -15.40 20.25 1.12
C LYS A 175 -15.05 19.59 2.44
N TYR A 176 -16.01 18.90 3.05
CA TYR A 176 -15.81 18.19 4.31
C TYR A 176 -14.84 17.02 4.15
N LEU A 177 -14.99 16.23 3.06
CA LEU A 177 -14.06 15.16 2.74
C LEU A 177 -12.61 15.69 2.61
N THR A 178 -12.41 16.77 1.84
CA THR A 178 -11.08 17.36 1.66
C THR A 178 -10.48 17.84 2.99
N MET A 179 -11.28 18.46 3.83
CA MET A 179 -10.85 18.91 5.16
C MET A 179 -10.44 17.72 6.04
N VAL A 180 -11.28 16.70 6.14
CA VAL A 180 -11.02 15.50 6.96
C VAL A 180 -9.77 14.77 6.49
N VAL A 181 -9.67 14.52 5.18
CA VAL A 181 -8.52 13.82 4.60
C VAL A 181 -7.24 14.62 4.85
N LYS A 182 -7.25 15.94 4.65
CA LYS A 182 -6.07 16.78 4.88
C LYS A 182 -5.66 16.82 6.35
N GLU A 183 -6.64 16.92 7.26
CA GLU A 183 -6.39 16.91 8.71
C GLU A 183 -5.76 15.57 9.15
N VAL A 184 -6.26 14.45 8.64
CA VAL A 184 -5.83 13.10 9.01
C VAL A 184 -4.53 12.67 8.30
N SER A 185 -4.27 13.12 7.07
CA SER A 185 -3.17 12.61 6.24
C SER A 185 -2.11 13.64 5.86
N GLY A 186 -2.36 14.91 6.13
CA GLY A 186 -1.48 16.00 5.70
C GLY A 186 -1.67 16.44 4.24
N MET A 187 -2.32 15.63 3.40
CA MET A 187 -2.55 15.91 1.98
C MET A 187 -4.05 16.04 1.67
N SER A 188 -4.41 16.86 0.68
CA SER A 188 -5.81 16.99 0.28
C SER A 188 -6.32 15.71 -0.41
N ALA A 189 -7.65 15.53 -0.41
CA ALA A 189 -8.27 14.42 -1.12
C ALA A 189 -7.92 14.42 -2.62
N LYS A 190 -7.83 15.60 -3.24
CA LYS A 190 -7.43 15.75 -4.64
C LYS A 190 -5.98 15.34 -4.90
N ASP A 191 -5.07 15.72 -4.00
CA ASP A 191 -3.64 15.36 -4.14
C ASP A 191 -3.46 13.85 -4.02
N TRP A 192 -4.18 13.20 -3.12
CA TRP A 192 -4.18 11.74 -3.00
C TRP A 192 -4.68 11.04 -4.26
N ILE A 193 -5.82 11.48 -4.83
CA ILE A 193 -6.34 10.92 -6.08
C ILE A 193 -5.32 11.13 -7.21
N THR A 194 -4.71 12.30 -7.27
CA THR A 194 -3.68 12.63 -8.27
C THR A 194 -2.45 11.75 -8.10
N GLU A 195 -1.98 11.54 -6.88
CA GLU A 195 -0.83 10.69 -6.59
C GLU A 195 -1.06 9.25 -7.07
N TYR A 196 -2.23 8.65 -6.78
CA TYR A 196 -2.54 7.30 -7.23
C TYR A 196 -2.54 7.16 -8.75
N ILE A 197 -3.10 8.14 -9.48
CA ILE A 197 -3.12 8.08 -10.94
C ILE A 197 -1.73 8.32 -11.55
N LEU A 198 -0.92 9.21 -10.96
CA LEU A 198 0.45 9.46 -11.40
C LEU A 198 1.31 8.20 -11.29
N GLN A 199 1.16 7.46 -10.21
CA GLN A 199 1.88 6.21 -10.02
C GLN A 199 1.49 5.17 -11.08
N GLU A 200 0.20 5.04 -11.41
CA GLU A 200 -0.24 4.16 -12.49
C GLU A 200 0.37 4.58 -13.84
N ILE A 201 0.39 5.89 -14.14
CA ILE A 201 0.98 6.41 -15.38
C ILE A 201 2.49 6.09 -15.43
N LYS A 202 3.23 6.37 -14.35
CA LYS A 202 4.67 6.05 -14.25
C LYS A 202 4.93 4.56 -14.46
N PHE A 203 4.09 3.72 -13.86
CA PHE A 203 4.20 2.27 -14.04
C PHE A 203 3.99 1.85 -15.48
N LEU A 204 2.94 2.34 -16.13
CA LEU A 204 2.64 2.01 -17.52
C LEU A 204 3.75 2.49 -18.46
N LEU A 205 4.29 3.69 -18.23
CA LEU A 205 5.42 4.22 -18.99
C LEU A 205 6.68 3.37 -18.86
N LYS A 206 6.96 2.83 -17.68
CA LYS A 206 8.18 2.06 -17.41
C LYS A 206 8.05 0.58 -17.79
N ASN A 207 6.85 0.00 -17.67
CA ASN A 207 6.66 -1.45 -17.68
C ASN A 207 5.71 -1.96 -18.78
N SER A 208 5.34 -1.11 -19.75
CA SER A 208 4.51 -1.52 -20.87
C SER A 208 5.06 -0.97 -22.19
N SER A 209 4.64 -1.56 -23.30
CA SER A 209 4.91 -1.07 -24.65
C SER A 209 3.87 -0.05 -25.13
N LEU A 210 2.99 0.40 -24.26
CA LEU A 210 1.92 1.33 -24.60
C LEU A 210 2.50 2.72 -24.93
N ASN A 211 2.01 3.33 -26.00
CA ASN A 211 2.32 4.72 -26.30
C ASN A 211 1.51 5.68 -25.38
N ILE A 212 1.88 6.97 -25.38
CA ILE A 212 1.28 7.94 -24.47
C ILE A 212 -0.23 8.10 -24.70
N GLN A 213 -0.70 7.93 -25.94
CA GLN A 213 -2.13 8.00 -26.26
C GLN A 213 -2.89 6.80 -25.67
N GLU A 214 -2.32 5.61 -25.78
CA GLU A 214 -2.89 4.39 -25.20
C GLU A 214 -2.92 4.44 -23.66
N ILE A 215 -1.87 5.01 -23.06
CA ILE A 215 -1.82 5.26 -21.61
C ILE A 215 -2.91 6.27 -21.22
N ALA A 216 -3.10 7.33 -21.98
CA ALA A 216 -4.17 8.31 -21.71
C ALA A 216 -5.56 7.65 -21.76
N ILE A 217 -5.82 6.81 -22.75
CA ILE A 217 -7.08 6.04 -22.85
C ILE A 217 -7.24 5.11 -21.67
N ARG A 218 -6.20 4.31 -21.35
CA ARG A 218 -6.22 3.31 -20.27
C ARG A 218 -6.40 3.92 -18.88
N THR A 219 -5.93 5.15 -18.71
CA THR A 219 -6.06 5.92 -17.46
C THR A 219 -7.22 6.92 -17.49
N HIS A 220 -8.13 6.78 -18.47
CA HIS A 220 -9.33 7.60 -18.63
C HIS A 220 -9.06 9.12 -18.70
N PHE A 221 -7.96 9.53 -19.34
CA PHE A 221 -7.77 10.92 -19.74
C PHE A 221 -8.48 11.20 -21.04
N SER A 222 -9.07 12.39 -21.14
CA SER A 222 -9.78 12.83 -22.34
C SER A 222 -8.88 12.92 -23.58
N ASN A 223 -7.60 13.20 -23.39
CA ASN A 223 -6.59 13.27 -24.44
C ASN A 223 -5.16 13.27 -23.85
N GLN A 224 -4.19 13.08 -24.74
CA GLN A 224 -2.76 13.09 -24.41
C GLN A 224 -2.29 14.41 -23.78
N THR A 225 -2.84 15.55 -24.19
CA THR A 225 -2.49 16.87 -23.66
C THR A 225 -2.86 16.99 -22.17
N SER A 226 -4.01 16.45 -21.77
CA SER A 226 -4.47 16.43 -20.39
C SER A 226 -3.58 15.58 -19.51
N LEU A 227 -3.11 14.44 -20.02
CA LEU A 227 -2.12 13.60 -19.35
C LEU A 227 -0.77 14.31 -19.27
N GLY A 228 -0.31 14.92 -20.37
CA GLY A 228 0.95 15.66 -20.42
C GLY A 228 1.00 16.84 -19.42
N ARG A 229 -0.09 17.58 -19.25
CA ARG A 229 -0.17 18.65 -18.24
C ARG A 229 0.00 18.12 -16.83
N LEU A 230 -0.62 16.99 -16.52
CA LEU A 230 -0.45 16.36 -15.20
C LEU A 230 1.00 15.91 -14.99
N SER A 231 1.61 15.31 -16.00
CA SER A 231 3.00 14.86 -15.97
C SER A 231 3.99 16.00 -15.76
N LEU A 232 3.85 17.10 -16.53
CA LEU A 232 4.75 18.27 -16.43
C LEU A 232 4.70 19.00 -15.08
N ILE A 233 3.60 18.86 -14.32
CA ILE A 233 3.44 19.49 -13.01
C ILE A 233 4.03 18.60 -11.90
N HIS A 234 4.11 17.27 -12.10
CA HIS A 234 4.38 16.30 -11.04
C HIS A 234 5.54 15.32 -11.34
N ILE A 235 6.11 15.35 -12.54
CA ILE A 235 7.26 14.53 -12.97
C ILE A 235 8.40 15.44 -13.40
#